data_ddb5c7b1bee12398a64c0c7e9db91282
#
_entry.id   ddb5c7b1bee12398a64c0c7e9db91282
#
_cell.length_a   1.000
_cell.length_b   1.000
_cell.length_c   1.000
_cell.angle_alpha   90.00
_cell.angle_beta   90.00
_cell.angle_gamma   90.00
#
_symmetry.space_group_name_H-M   'P 1'
#
loop_
_entity.id
_entity.type
_entity.pdbx_description
1 polymer ?
#
loop_
_entity_poly.entity_id
_entity_poly.type
_entity_poly.pdbx_seq_one_letter_code
_entity_poly.pdbx_strand_id
1 'polypeptide(L)'
;MAGRLFDPLRFKRGQADNRRLTPPVIASSKAPSRAWWWTSVRRVVWSLHALALFVVAQPAHAKYDVDIDAPRSVRSLLKDHLALSRFKKRDDISDEQFDFLVTATPQEVRDLVATDGYFTPIVRTDVKHDGDKKSVTISVDPGPQTKVASVSLTFKGAITTEDPAQENTARLAFSVKEGDPFSQSAWDDAKNAALKALQARRYLGAKISQSKARVNPRTHIADLSVTFDSGPTFTFGELDISGVRRYPEKIIHNVNRINHGDTYDVARVNELQRQLQNTPYYASVAIDADNDVNKPNETPMHLKVSEYPYNAVRYGVGYATDTGPHIQGSYSYLDTFGKAYPFTVTGRIDQTQQYGQVSLAMPPGERGWINSVLASYTNTNFSDTRIYSARGGVQRQKTSQNIDTTYSVLYYDDRLTQNAAGPSTSRALVPAWQWVRRNVDDPLFPRSGNLIRAEAGFAIKGVLADQTFGRIYTNFLQYLPVGKNDLFVFRAELGGVFTSGGSSGVPASLLFRAGGSNSVRGYGYQSIGNDVDGSVLPTKYLITGSSEYQHWFNHDWGAAVFFDIGTATDTWHERVFEPGAGFGARWRSPVGPVNVDIGYGFKNRDIRPYLTLGIAF
;
A
#
# COMPACT_ATOMS: atom_id res chain seq x y z
N MET A 1 -42.50 31.13 -45.12
CA MET A 1 -43.13 29.93 -45.70
C MET A 1 -43.00 28.85 -44.64
N ALA A 2 -44.01 28.63 -43.89
CA ALA A 2 -45.05 27.60 -43.94
C ALA A 2 -44.40 26.22 -43.82
N GLY A 3 -44.72 25.33 -42.90
CA GLY A 3 -45.75 25.21 -41.89
C GLY A 3 -46.03 23.73 -41.65
N ARG A 4 -46.65 23.44 -40.49
CA ARG A 4 -47.43 22.24 -40.09
C ARG A 4 -46.63 21.11 -39.46
N LEU A 5 -46.88 20.87 -38.16
CA LEU A 5 -48.01 20.21 -37.47
C LEU A 5 -47.93 18.69 -37.54
N PHE A 6 -47.81 18.05 -36.40
CA PHE A 6 -48.62 16.85 -36.07
C PHE A 6 -48.90 16.78 -34.57
N ASP A 7 -50.15 16.55 -34.25
CA ASP A 7 -50.89 16.58 -33.01
C ASP A 7 -51.05 15.14 -32.41
N PRO A 8 -51.48 14.99 -31.15
CA PRO A 8 -51.24 13.79 -30.32
C PRO A 8 -52.36 12.76 -30.41
N LEU A 9 -52.05 11.49 -30.17
CA LEU A 9 -52.99 10.40 -30.06
C LEU A 9 -53.46 10.21 -28.61
N ARG A 10 -54.76 10.46 -28.43
CA ARG A 10 -55.63 10.04 -27.31
C ARG A 10 -55.64 8.52 -27.15
N PHE A 11 -55.56 8.04 -25.94
CA PHE A 11 -56.10 6.74 -25.58
C PHE A 11 -57.22 6.85 -24.55
N LYS A 12 -58.25 6.08 -24.86
CA LYS A 12 -59.60 6.07 -24.26
C LYS A 12 -59.63 5.52 -22.83
N ARG A 13 -60.52 6.11 -22.03
CA ARG A 13 -61.08 5.59 -20.78
C ARG A 13 -61.89 4.33 -21.06
N GLY A 14 -61.67 3.25 -20.27
CA GLY A 14 -62.58 2.14 -20.09
C GLY A 14 -63.17 2.20 -18.68
N GLN A 15 -64.51 2.11 -18.61
CA GLN A 15 -65.35 2.23 -17.42
C GLN A 15 -65.33 0.99 -16.52
N ALA A 16 -65.31 1.24 -15.24
CA ALA A 16 -66.09 0.69 -14.11
C ALA A 16 -66.51 -0.78 -14.08
N ASP A 17 -66.18 -1.48 -13.02
CA ASP A 17 -67.13 -2.33 -12.33
C ASP A 17 -67.05 -2.17 -10.80
N ASN A 18 -68.16 -1.81 -10.20
CA ASN A 18 -68.40 -1.57 -8.80
C ASN A 18 -68.80 -2.89 -8.11
N ARG A 19 -67.90 -3.43 -7.25
CA ARG A 19 -68.36 -4.36 -6.20
C ARG A 19 -67.88 -3.90 -4.84
N ARG A 20 -68.83 -3.46 -4.03
CA ARG A 20 -68.71 -3.16 -2.61
C ARG A 20 -68.27 -4.43 -1.86
N LEU A 21 -67.19 -4.38 -1.10
CA LEU A 21 -66.95 -5.27 0.02
C LEU A 21 -66.62 -4.41 1.24
N THR A 22 -67.35 -4.69 2.30
CA THR A 22 -67.36 -4.08 3.62
C THR A 22 -65.99 -4.15 4.30
N PRO A 23 -65.60 -3.13 5.10
CA PRO A 23 -64.34 -3.15 5.82
C PRO A 23 -64.44 -4.01 7.10
N PRO A 24 -63.38 -4.76 7.46
CA PRO A 24 -63.29 -5.36 8.78
C PRO A 24 -62.79 -4.35 9.81
N VAL A 25 -63.35 -4.50 10.98
CA VAL A 25 -63.15 -3.77 12.22
C VAL A 25 -61.68 -3.58 12.57
N ILE A 26 -61.26 -2.34 12.84
CA ILE A 26 -59.94 -1.96 13.38
C ILE A 26 -59.91 -2.38 14.86
N ALA A 27 -59.14 -3.43 15.15
CA ALA A 27 -58.71 -3.71 16.52
C ALA A 27 -57.45 -2.86 16.85
N SER A 28 -57.59 -2.00 17.86
CA SER A 28 -56.50 -1.21 18.41
C SER A 28 -55.38 -2.10 18.95
N SER A 29 -54.24 -2.18 18.28
CA SER A 29 -53.01 -2.76 18.86
C SER A 29 -52.14 -1.67 19.51
N LYS A 30 -52.05 -1.76 20.82
CA LYS A 30 -51.15 -0.96 21.66
C LYS A 30 -49.69 -1.05 21.14
N ALA A 31 -49.02 0.08 21.07
CA ALA A 31 -47.60 0.16 20.78
C ALA A 31 -46.76 -0.72 21.73
N PRO A 32 -45.78 -1.50 21.24
CA PRO A 32 -44.93 -2.27 22.10
C PRO A 32 -43.93 -1.34 22.81
N SER A 33 -43.89 -1.49 24.15
CA SER A 33 -43.01 -0.76 25.05
C SER A 33 -41.52 -0.96 24.69
N ARG A 34 -40.72 0.07 24.91
CA ARG A 34 -39.24 0.16 24.71
C ARG A 34 -38.39 -0.93 25.39
N ALA A 35 -39.00 -1.89 26.09
CA ALA A 35 -38.30 -2.94 26.84
C ALA A 35 -37.86 -4.17 26.00
N TRP A 36 -38.30 -4.32 24.76
CA TRP A 36 -38.03 -5.54 23.99
C TRP A 36 -36.67 -5.52 23.22
N TRP A 37 -36.10 -4.35 23.02
CA TRP A 37 -34.81 -4.22 22.35
C TRP A 37 -33.62 -4.61 23.24
N TRP A 38 -33.73 -4.42 24.55
CA TRP A 38 -32.65 -4.73 25.50
C TRP A 38 -32.52 -6.23 25.81
N THR A 39 -33.58 -7.01 25.69
CA THR A 39 -33.55 -8.45 25.92
C THR A 39 -33.01 -9.24 24.72
N SER A 40 -33.18 -8.74 23.50
CA SER A 40 -32.65 -9.38 22.29
C SER A 40 -31.14 -9.15 22.15
N VAL A 41 -30.63 -7.97 22.50
CA VAL A 41 -29.20 -7.67 22.49
C VAL A 41 -28.46 -8.48 23.57
N ARG A 42 -29.06 -8.65 24.75
CA ARG A 42 -28.47 -9.48 25.82
C ARG A 42 -28.36 -10.96 25.43
N ARG A 43 -29.34 -11.51 24.71
CA ARG A 43 -29.28 -12.91 24.27
C ARG A 43 -28.25 -13.15 23.16
N VAL A 44 -27.99 -12.19 22.29
CA VAL A 44 -26.95 -12.28 21.26
C VAL A 44 -25.56 -12.11 21.88
N VAL A 45 -25.39 -11.25 22.87
CA VAL A 45 -24.10 -11.08 23.57
C VAL A 45 -23.77 -12.32 24.42
N TRP A 46 -24.75 -12.97 25.07
CA TRP A 46 -24.52 -14.20 25.83
C TRP A 46 -24.28 -15.43 24.94
N SER A 47 -24.89 -15.49 23.75
CA SER A 47 -24.60 -16.55 22.78
C SER A 47 -23.23 -16.40 22.13
N LEU A 48 -22.71 -15.20 21.95
CA LEU A 48 -21.34 -14.96 21.49
C LEU A 48 -20.29 -15.25 22.59
N HIS A 49 -20.60 -15.02 23.87
CA HIS A 49 -19.73 -15.42 24.97
C HIS A 49 -19.77 -16.93 25.25
N ALA A 50 -20.88 -17.61 25.01
CA ALA A 50 -20.98 -19.08 25.11
C ALA A 50 -20.29 -19.78 23.94
N LEU A 51 -20.19 -19.16 22.74
CA LEU A 51 -19.44 -19.71 21.61
C LEU A 51 -17.94 -19.46 21.72
N ALA A 52 -17.51 -18.42 22.46
CA ALA A 52 -16.10 -18.14 22.72
C ALA A 52 -15.50 -19.01 23.83
N LEU A 53 -16.32 -19.70 24.63
CA LEU A 53 -15.89 -20.57 25.74
C LEU A 53 -15.80 -22.06 25.38
N PHE A 54 -16.08 -22.46 24.12
CA PHE A 54 -16.02 -23.87 23.69
C PHE A 54 -14.93 -24.18 22.65
N VAL A 55 -13.97 -23.27 22.42
CA VAL A 55 -12.69 -23.64 21.82
C VAL A 55 -11.63 -23.56 22.91
N VAL A 56 -11.81 -24.31 23.96
CA VAL A 56 -10.69 -24.89 24.67
C VAL A 56 -10.16 -25.99 23.73
N ALA A 57 -9.21 -25.60 22.87
CA ALA A 57 -8.37 -26.59 22.23
C ALA A 57 -7.79 -27.43 23.36
N GLN A 58 -8.28 -28.65 23.49
CA GLN A 58 -7.60 -29.65 24.33
C GLN A 58 -6.16 -29.68 23.82
N PRO A 59 -5.16 -29.47 24.66
CA PRO A 59 -3.79 -29.71 24.24
C PRO A 59 -3.73 -31.18 23.79
N ALA A 60 -3.46 -31.39 22.50
CA ALA A 60 -3.17 -32.70 21.99
C ALA A 60 -2.01 -33.23 22.84
N HIS A 61 -2.26 -34.23 23.67
CA HIS A 61 -1.21 -34.88 24.48
C HIS A 61 -0.32 -35.63 23.51
N ALA A 62 0.79 -35.02 23.13
CA ALA A 62 1.82 -35.71 22.38
C ALA A 62 2.28 -36.92 23.18
N LYS A 63 2.40 -38.07 22.53
CA LYS A 63 2.92 -39.29 23.15
C LYS A 63 4.35 -39.12 23.69
N TYR A 64 5.06 -38.09 23.28
CA TYR A 64 6.39 -37.74 23.75
C TYR A 64 6.62 -36.24 23.81
N ASP A 65 7.53 -35.82 24.66
CA ASP A 65 8.02 -34.45 24.73
C ASP A 65 9.46 -34.37 24.22
N VAL A 66 9.83 -33.21 23.63
CA VAL A 66 11.18 -32.97 23.11
C VAL A 66 11.70 -31.70 23.74
N ASP A 67 12.83 -31.82 24.43
CA ASP A 67 13.61 -30.70 24.95
C ASP A 67 14.95 -30.63 24.20
N ILE A 68 15.29 -29.41 23.74
CA ILE A 68 16.52 -29.17 23.00
C ILE A 68 17.41 -28.23 23.82
N ASP A 69 18.44 -28.80 24.39
CA ASP A 69 19.50 -28.08 25.08
C ASP A 69 20.62 -27.75 24.11
N ALA A 70 20.56 -26.54 23.56
CA ALA A 70 21.48 -26.03 22.56
C ALA A 70 21.62 -24.51 22.68
N PRO A 71 22.70 -23.89 22.19
CA PRO A 71 22.85 -22.43 22.07
C PRO A 71 21.72 -21.85 21.24
N ARG A 72 21.39 -20.58 21.52
CA ARG A 72 20.28 -19.87 20.82
C ARG A 72 20.44 -19.86 19.31
N SER A 73 21.68 -19.82 18.81
CA SER A 73 22.00 -19.81 17.37
C SER A 73 21.44 -21.03 16.63
N VAL A 74 21.51 -22.22 17.19
CA VAL A 74 21.08 -23.47 16.53
C VAL A 74 19.76 -24.02 17.08
N ARG A 75 19.33 -23.59 18.27
CA ARG A 75 18.09 -24.10 18.92
C ARG A 75 16.84 -23.86 18.07
N SER A 76 16.72 -22.69 17.44
CA SER A 76 15.58 -22.37 16.56
C SER A 76 15.55 -23.30 15.36
N LEU A 77 16.69 -23.45 14.67
CA LEU A 77 16.84 -24.35 13.52
C LEU A 77 16.38 -25.77 13.86
N LEU A 78 16.84 -26.32 15.00
CA LEU A 78 16.48 -27.65 15.42
C LEU A 78 15.00 -27.77 15.80
N LYS A 79 14.42 -26.77 16.47
CA LYS A 79 12.98 -26.77 16.79
C LYS A 79 12.10 -26.81 15.56
N ASP A 80 12.49 -26.08 14.53
CA ASP A 80 11.67 -25.88 13.34
C ASP A 80 11.83 -27.01 12.32
N HIS A 81 13.00 -27.66 12.26
CA HIS A 81 13.34 -28.59 11.18
C HIS A 81 13.54 -30.04 11.63
N LEU A 82 13.92 -30.30 12.86
CA LEU A 82 14.16 -31.67 13.33
C LEU A 82 12.89 -32.53 13.27
N ALA A 83 12.97 -33.71 12.67
CA ALA A 83 11.82 -34.61 12.51
C ALA A 83 11.13 -34.92 13.83
N LEU A 84 11.90 -35.22 14.89
CA LEU A 84 11.37 -35.47 16.22
C LEU A 84 10.54 -34.28 16.76
N SER A 85 10.96 -33.03 16.51
CA SER A 85 10.22 -31.84 16.90
C SER A 85 8.96 -31.62 16.06
N ARG A 86 9.02 -31.88 14.76
CA ARG A 86 7.91 -31.70 13.80
C ARG A 86 6.79 -32.72 14.04
N PHE A 87 7.15 -33.95 14.33
CA PHE A 87 6.18 -35.03 14.57
C PHE A 87 5.61 -35.04 15.99
N LYS A 88 6.13 -34.25 16.93
CA LYS A 88 5.61 -34.14 18.30
C LYS A 88 4.10 -33.87 18.37
N LYS A 89 3.51 -33.20 17.37
CA LYS A 89 2.07 -32.88 17.32
C LYS A 89 1.19 -33.98 16.72
N ARG A 90 1.76 -35.12 16.34
CA ARG A 90 1.03 -36.24 15.73
C ARG A 90 0.71 -37.30 16.78
N ASP A 91 -0.55 -37.74 16.81
CA ASP A 91 -1.04 -38.75 17.75
C ASP A 91 -0.92 -40.20 17.22
N ASP A 92 -0.52 -40.36 15.93
CA ASP A 92 -0.49 -41.62 15.20
C ASP A 92 0.91 -42.27 15.09
N ILE A 93 1.89 -41.81 15.88
CA ILE A 93 3.25 -42.33 15.85
C ILE A 93 3.34 -43.62 16.69
N SER A 94 3.76 -44.73 16.04
CA SER A 94 4.04 -46.00 16.72
C SER A 94 5.35 -45.94 17.53
N ASP A 95 5.54 -46.92 18.45
CA ASP A 95 6.76 -46.98 19.25
C ASP A 95 7.99 -47.26 18.37
N GLU A 96 7.87 -48.08 17.32
CA GLU A 96 8.96 -48.35 16.38
C GLU A 96 9.32 -47.06 15.58
N GLN A 97 8.32 -46.26 15.20
CA GLN A 97 8.56 -44.99 14.53
C GLN A 97 9.25 -43.99 15.46
N PHE A 98 8.84 -43.92 16.72
CA PHE A 98 9.50 -43.11 17.72
C PHE A 98 10.97 -43.52 17.93
N ASP A 99 11.26 -44.82 18.11
CA ASP A 99 12.62 -45.35 18.29
C ASP A 99 13.49 -45.06 17.04
N PHE A 100 12.91 -45.20 15.84
CA PHE A 100 13.58 -44.81 14.60
C PHE A 100 13.95 -43.32 14.59
N LEU A 101 13.00 -42.42 14.93
CA LEU A 101 13.24 -40.98 14.99
C LEU A 101 14.33 -40.64 16.00
N VAL A 102 14.31 -41.24 17.17
CA VAL A 102 15.34 -41.03 18.20
C VAL A 102 16.72 -41.49 17.72
N THR A 103 16.80 -42.66 17.08
CA THR A 103 18.05 -43.20 16.55
C THR A 103 18.61 -42.37 15.42
N ALA A 104 17.75 -41.80 14.58
CA ALA A 104 18.14 -40.92 13.45
C ALA A 104 18.54 -39.52 13.90
N THR A 105 18.03 -39.06 15.05
CA THR A 105 18.21 -37.68 15.55
C THR A 105 19.67 -37.20 15.58
N PRO A 106 20.67 -37.96 16.09
CA PRO A 106 22.04 -37.45 16.13
C PRO A 106 22.62 -37.12 14.75
N GLN A 107 22.27 -37.89 13.73
CA GLN A 107 22.73 -37.61 12.37
C GLN A 107 21.97 -36.42 11.76
N GLU A 108 20.66 -36.39 11.93
CA GLU A 108 19.83 -35.28 11.46
C GLU A 108 20.25 -33.92 12.07
N VAL A 109 20.58 -33.92 13.38
CA VAL A 109 21.12 -32.73 14.05
C VAL A 109 22.45 -32.30 13.41
N ARG A 110 23.38 -33.27 13.19
CA ARG A 110 24.66 -32.95 12.51
C ARG A 110 24.43 -32.32 11.13
N ASP A 111 23.52 -32.88 10.34
CA ASP A 111 23.24 -32.40 9.00
C ASP A 111 22.58 -31.01 9.02
N LEU A 112 21.65 -30.79 9.96
CA LEU A 112 21.00 -29.49 10.14
C LEU A 112 21.99 -28.39 10.58
N VAL A 113 22.79 -28.63 11.61
CA VAL A 113 23.72 -27.58 12.10
C VAL A 113 24.89 -27.34 11.13
N ALA A 114 25.21 -28.33 10.27
CA ALA A 114 26.18 -28.14 9.20
C ALA A 114 25.72 -27.10 8.18
N THR A 115 24.40 -26.93 7.96
CA THR A 115 23.87 -25.87 7.10
C THR A 115 24.18 -24.45 7.62
N ASP A 116 24.35 -24.32 8.95
CA ASP A 116 24.77 -23.07 9.61
C ASP A 116 26.27 -22.99 9.89
N GLY A 117 27.07 -23.91 9.28
CA GLY A 117 28.52 -23.89 9.34
C GLY A 117 29.14 -24.59 10.53
N TYR A 118 28.38 -25.39 11.28
CA TYR A 118 28.88 -26.19 12.38
C TYR A 118 29.13 -27.64 11.95
N PHE A 119 30.37 -27.99 11.61
CA PHE A 119 30.72 -29.30 11.03
C PHE A 119 31.27 -30.31 12.02
N THR A 120 31.47 -29.93 13.28
CA THR A 120 32.01 -30.80 14.33
C THR A 120 31.15 -30.81 15.58
N PRO A 121 29.79 -30.93 15.46
CA PRO A 121 28.93 -30.89 16.62
C PRO A 121 29.03 -32.19 17.45
N ILE A 122 28.95 -32.06 18.77
CA ILE A 122 28.77 -33.16 19.70
C ILE A 122 27.29 -33.24 20.05
N VAL A 123 26.65 -34.36 19.71
CA VAL A 123 25.21 -34.56 19.90
C VAL A 123 25.01 -35.74 20.85
N ARG A 124 24.19 -35.54 21.89
CA ARG A 124 23.75 -36.58 22.82
C ARG A 124 22.23 -36.59 22.87
N THR A 125 21.64 -37.77 22.85
CA THR A 125 20.19 -37.93 22.91
C THR A 125 19.88 -38.85 24.09
N ASP A 126 19.15 -38.34 25.07
CA ASP A 126 18.73 -39.09 26.26
C ASP A 126 17.20 -39.24 26.24
N VAL A 127 16.73 -40.49 26.39
CA VAL A 127 15.30 -40.83 26.44
C VAL A 127 14.93 -41.25 27.86
N LYS A 128 13.93 -40.57 28.41
CA LYS A 128 13.34 -40.95 29.72
C LYS A 128 11.92 -41.45 29.51
N HIS A 129 11.57 -42.52 30.19
CA HIS A 129 10.24 -43.10 30.23
C HIS A 129 9.65 -42.85 31.62
N ASP A 130 8.50 -42.22 31.69
CA ASP A 130 7.74 -41.98 32.92
C ASP A 130 6.30 -42.49 32.69
N GLY A 131 6.10 -43.78 32.94
CA GLY A 131 4.87 -44.48 32.57
C GLY A 131 4.65 -44.45 31.06
N ASP A 132 3.48 -43.96 30.63
CA ASP A 132 3.12 -43.84 29.20
C ASP A 132 3.70 -42.58 28.53
N LYS A 133 4.39 -41.72 29.29
CA LYS A 133 5.01 -40.49 28.75
C LYS A 133 6.48 -40.75 28.45
N LYS A 134 6.87 -40.40 27.23
CA LYS A 134 8.26 -40.43 26.78
C LYS A 134 8.77 -38.98 26.71
N SER A 135 9.98 -38.70 27.18
CA SER A 135 10.65 -37.43 27.00
C SER A 135 12.04 -37.63 26.40
N VAL A 136 12.35 -36.84 25.38
CA VAL A 136 13.65 -36.88 24.70
C VAL A 136 14.37 -35.58 24.94
N THR A 137 15.55 -35.63 25.55
CA THR A 137 16.44 -34.49 25.71
C THR A 137 17.57 -34.61 24.70
N ILE A 138 17.70 -33.59 23.84
CA ILE A 138 18.73 -33.52 22.80
C ILE A 138 19.71 -32.44 23.21
N SER A 139 20.89 -32.82 23.67
CA SER A 139 21.97 -31.92 24.06
C SER A 139 22.94 -31.75 22.89
N VAL A 140 23.13 -30.52 22.44
CA VAL A 140 23.95 -30.17 21.26
C VAL A 140 24.99 -29.13 21.63
N ASP A 141 26.24 -29.52 21.57
CA ASP A 141 27.36 -28.58 21.50
C ASP A 141 27.77 -28.44 20.02
N PRO A 142 27.46 -27.32 19.36
CA PRO A 142 27.74 -27.14 17.92
C PRO A 142 29.23 -27.03 17.61
N GLY A 143 30.08 -26.78 18.61
CA GLY A 143 31.49 -26.45 18.40
C GLY A 143 31.70 -25.08 17.73
N PRO A 144 32.90 -24.80 17.25
CA PRO A 144 33.21 -23.53 16.56
C PRO A 144 32.58 -23.48 15.17
N GLN A 145 31.99 -22.33 14.86
CA GLN A 145 31.43 -22.05 13.54
C GLN A 145 32.54 -21.84 12.51
N THR A 146 32.39 -22.48 11.35
CA THR A 146 33.32 -22.34 10.22
C THR A 146 33.26 -20.92 9.65
N LYS A 147 34.42 -20.35 9.39
CA LYS A 147 34.56 -19.01 8.77
C LYS A 147 35.04 -19.12 7.32
N VAL A 148 34.61 -18.18 6.50
CA VAL A 148 35.07 -18.05 5.11
C VAL A 148 36.51 -17.58 5.11
N ALA A 149 37.43 -18.38 4.57
CA ALA A 149 38.85 -18.04 4.45
C ALA A 149 39.17 -17.32 3.14
N SER A 150 38.50 -17.71 2.06
CA SER A 150 38.69 -17.11 0.74
C SER A 150 37.41 -17.11 -0.09
N VAL A 151 37.24 -16.08 -0.94
CA VAL A 151 36.15 -16.00 -1.91
C VAL A 151 36.76 -15.73 -3.29
N SER A 152 36.56 -16.68 -4.22
CA SER A 152 37.02 -16.55 -5.60
C SER A 152 35.82 -16.47 -6.56
N LEU A 153 35.61 -15.29 -7.17
CA LEU A 153 34.57 -15.06 -8.17
C LEU A 153 35.22 -14.94 -9.55
N THR A 154 34.91 -15.88 -10.43
CA THR A 154 35.38 -15.89 -11.83
C THR A 154 34.21 -15.60 -12.75
N PHE A 155 34.43 -14.73 -13.72
CA PHE A 155 33.45 -14.43 -14.76
C PHE A 155 33.98 -14.89 -16.13
N LYS A 156 33.08 -15.41 -16.96
CA LYS A 156 33.32 -15.87 -18.33
C LYS A 156 32.24 -15.34 -19.25
N GLY A 157 32.46 -15.41 -20.56
CA GLY A 157 31.51 -14.98 -21.58
C GLY A 157 31.70 -13.52 -21.97
N ALA A 158 30.73 -12.93 -22.63
CA ALA A 158 30.80 -11.59 -23.24
C ALA A 158 31.04 -10.46 -22.20
N ILE A 159 30.61 -10.65 -20.96
CA ILE A 159 30.72 -9.63 -19.89
C ILE A 159 32.18 -9.22 -19.62
N THR A 160 33.14 -10.13 -19.79
CA THR A 160 34.55 -9.85 -19.46
C THR A 160 35.19 -8.81 -20.38
N THR A 161 34.63 -8.64 -21.58
CA THR A 161 35.13 -7.71 -22.61
C THR A 161 34.18 -6.55 -22.88
N GLU A 162 32.86 -6.75 -22.70
CA GLU A 162 31.86 -5.78 -23.15
C GLU A 162 31.32 -4.89 -22.02
N ASP A 163 31.23 -5.38 -20.77
CA ASP A 163 30.61 -4.61 -19.68
C ASP A 163 31.27 -4.85 -18.32
N PRO A 164 32.50 -4.32 -18.11
CA PRO A 164 33.16 -4.42 -16.80
C PRO A 164 32.37 -3.78 -15.66
N ALA A 165 31.53 -2.79 -15.94
CA ALA A 165 30.70 -2.12 -14.93
C ALA A 165 29.63 -3.06 -14.37
N GLN A 166 28.98 -3.87 -15.23
CA GLN A 166 28.02 -4.86 -14.79
C GLN A 166 28.69 -6.05 -14.10
N GLU A 167 29.88 -6.47 -14.54
CA GLU A 167 30.68 -7.44 -13.80
C GLU A 167 30.94 -6.97 -12.36
N ASN A 168 31.36 -5.71 -12.19
CA ASN A 168 31.58 -5.14 -10.86
C ASN A 168 30.27 -5.08 -10.05
N THR A 169 29.15 -4.75 -10.68
CA THR A 169 27.84 -4.78 -10.02
C THR A 169 27.49 -6.17 -9.50
N ALA A 170 27.76 -7.22 -10.29
CA ALA A 170 27.54 -8.60 -9.88
C ALA A 170 28.48 -9.03 -8.74
N ARG A 171 29.74 -8.58 -8.77
CA ARG A 171 30.70 -8.80 -7.67
C ARG A 171 30.23 -8.17 -6.38
N LEU A 172 29.74 -6.94 -6.44
CA LEU A 172 29.20 -6.22 -5.26
C LEU A 172 27.89 -6.81 -4.73
N ALA A 173 27.09 -7.43 -5.60
CA ALA A 173 25.87 -8.13 -5.20
C ALA A 173 26.14 -9.44 -4.44
N PHE A 174 27.35 -10.00 -4.58
CA PHE A 174 27.79 -11.17 -3.82
C PHE A 174 28.11 -10.75 -2.37
N SER A 175 27.22 -11.09 -1.44
CA SER A 175 27.25 -10.53 -0.08
C SER A 175 28.25 -11.18 0.88
N VAL A 176 28.67 -12.43 0.62
CA VAL A 176 29.58 -13.18 1.51
C VAL A 176 31.02 -12.72 1.33
N LYS A 177 31.70 -12.44 2.45
CA LYS A 177 33.09 -11.92 2.48
C LYS A 177 34.01 -12.83 3.29
N GLU A 178 35.31 -12.65 3.12
CA GLU A 178 36.32 -13.27 3.96
C GLU A 178 36.15 -12.84 5.43
N GLY A 179 36.24 -13.81 6.33
CA GLY A 179 36.00 -13.63 7.77
C GLY A 179 34.55 -13.85 8.20
N ASP A 180 33.57 -13.82 7.28
CA ASP A 180 32.17 -14.06 7.61
C ASP A 180 31.95 -15.50 8.11
N PRO A 181 30.96 -15.73 8.98
CA PRO A 181 30.53 -17.07 9.33
C PRO A 181 29.91 -17.75 8.09
N PHE A 182 30.33 -18.99 7.83
CA PHE A 182 29.75 -19.77 6.73
C PHE A 182 28.34 -20.25 7.09
N SER A 183 27.38 -20.08 6.17
CA SER A 183 26.12 -20.82 6.16
C SER A 183 25.70 -21.15 4.72
N GLN A 184 25.01 -22.26 4.54
CA GLN A 184 24.51 -22.68 3.22
C GLN A 184 23.57 -21.66 2.62
N SER A 185 22.68 -21.09 3.46
CA SER A 185 21.72 -20.05 3.05
C SER A 185 22.45 -18.80 2.54
N ALA A 186 23.39 -18.23 3.33
CA ALA A 186 24.14 -17.06 2.90
C ALA A 186 24.94 -17.31 1.61
N TRP A 187 25.50 -18.53 1.45
CA TRP A 187 26.20 -18.94 0.24
C TRP A 187 25.27 -19.01 -0.98
N ASP A 188 24.08 -19.60 -0.85
CA ASP A 188 23.10 -19.70 -1.93
C ASP A 188 22.49 -18.33 -2.28
N ASP A 189 22.20 -17.51 -1.27
CA ASP A 189 21.69 -16.15 -1.45
C ASP A 189 22.70 -15.27 -2.17
N ALA A 190 23.97 -15.33 -1.80
CA ALA A 190 25.04 -14.57 -2.44
C ALA A 190 25.23 -14.94 -3.92
N LYS A 191 25.24 -16.25 -4.22
CA LYS A 191 25.30 -16.73 -5.61
C LYS A 191 24.12 -16.27 -6.44
N ASN A 192 22.90 -16.41 -5.89
CA ASN A 192 21.68 -16.02 -6.56
C ASN A 192 21.59 -14.50 -6.76
N ALA A 193 22.05 -13.70 -5.81
CA ALA A 193 22.10 -12.25 -5.93
C ALA A 193 23.05 -11.81 -7.06
N ALA A 194 24.25 -12.38 -7.12
CA ALA A 194 25.20 -12.10 -8.19
C ALA A 194 24.69 -12.55 -9.56
N LEU A 195 24.06 -13.74 -9.64
CA LEU A 195 23.46 -14.23 -10.89
C LEU A 195 22.31 -13.32 -11.36
N LYS A 196 21.41 -12.93 -10.45
CA LYS A 196 20.34 -11.97 -10.75
C LYS A 196 20.86 -10.63 -11.23
N ALA A 197 21.95 -10.14 -10.64
CA ALA A 197 22.59 -8.90 -11.07
C ALA A 197 23.15 -9.01 -12.52
N LEU A 198 23.66 -10.18 -12.92
CA LEU A 198 24.05 -10.45 -14.30
C LEU A 198 22.83 -10.49 -15.23
N GLN A 199 21.80 -11.24 -14.87
CA GLN A 199 20.58 -11.43 -15.67
C GLN A 199 19.73 -10.18 -15.77
N ALA A 200 19.93 -9.21 -14.88
CA ALA A 200 19.14 -7.99 -14.86
C ALA A 200 19.27 -7.16 -16.14
N ARG A 201 20.42 -7.25 -16.83
CA ARG A 201 20.70 -6.46 -18.01
C ARG A 201 21.61 -7.23 -18.96
N ARG A 202 21.36 -7.18 -20.24
CA ARG A 202 22.15 -7.80 -21.33
C ARG A 202 22.27 -9.33 -21.29
N TYR A 203 22.54 -9.94 -20.15
CA TYR A 203 22.97 -11.33 -20.05
C TYR A 203 21.85 -12.21 -19.45
N LEU A 204 20.66 -12.21 -20.08
CA LEU A 204 19.49 -12.97 -19.62
C LEU A 204 19.81 -14.47 -19.46
N GLY A 205 20.62 -15.04 -20.37
CA GLY A 205 21.03 -16.45 -20.35
C GLY A 205 22.19 -16.77 -19.41
N ALA A 206 22.62 -15.79 -18.55
CA ALA A 206 23.71 -16.03 -17.61
C ALA A 206 23.38 -17.17 -16.63
N LYS A 207 24.40 -17.95 -16.29
CA LYS A 207 24.29 -19.11 -15.40
C LYS A 207 25.51 -19.27 -14.51
N ILE A 208 25.35 -20.01 -13.43
CA ILE A 208 26.47 -20.51 -12.63
C ILE A 208 27.00 -21.76 -13.30
N SER A 209 28.19 -21.68 -13.88
CA SER A 209 28.82 -22.81 -14.56
C SER A 209 29.57 -23.75 -13.59
N GLN A 210 30.05 -23.20 -12.46
CA GLN A 210 30.69 -23.96 -11.40
C GLN A 210 30.47 -23.30 -10.06
N SER A 211 30.18 -24.08 -9.03
CA SER A 211 30.04 -23.61 -7.65
C SER A 211 30.63 -24.65 -6.70
N LYS A 212 31.56 -24.24 -5.85
CA LYS A 212 32.25 -25.14 -4.91
C LYS A 212 32.51 -24.43 -3.58
N ALA A 213 32.07 -25.05 -2.50
CA ALA A 213 32.47 -24.72 -1.15
C ALA A 213 33.34 -25.87 -0.60
N ARG A 214 34.57 -25.61 -0.26
CA ARG A 214 35.49 -26.57 0.33
C ARG A 214 35.67 -26.25 1.80
N VAL A 215 35.06 -27.06 2.65
CA VAL A 215 35.13 -26.90 4.11
C VAL A 215 36.22 -27.82 4.67
N ASN A 216 37.04 -27.27 5.57
CA ASN A 216 37.98 -28.03 6.38
C ASN A 216 37.48 -28.04 7.84
N PRO A 217 36.88 -29.17 8.31
CA PRO A 217 36.34 -29.29 9.66
C PRO A 217 37.39 -29.17 10.78
N ARG A 218 38.66 -29.48 10.48
CA ARG A 218 39.73 -29.42 11.48
C ARG A 218 40.20 -28.02 11.79
N THR A 219 40.25 -27.15 10.75
CA THR A 219 40.68 -25.76 10.86
C THR A 219 39.53 -24.79 10.96
N HIS A 220 38.30 -25.25 10.81
CA HIS A 220 37.05 -24.46 10.80
C HIS A 220 37.07 -23.32 9.79
N ILE A 221 37.59 -23.60 8.57
CA ILE A 221 37.62 -22.65 7.46
C ILE A 221 36.93 -23.23 6.23
N ALA A 222 36.40 -22.33 5.39
CA ALA A 222 35.78 -22.63 4.11
C ALA A 222 36.37 -21.79 2.99
N ASP A 223 36.79 -22.42 1.89
CA ASP A 223 37.16 -21.77 0.64
C ASP A 223 36.01 -21.83 -0.34
N LEU A 224 35.58 -20.68 -0.81
CA LEU A 224 34.42 -20.53 -1.69
C LEU A 224 34.87 -20.15 -3.10
N SER A 225 34.39 -20.86 -4.11
CA SER A 225 34.66 -20.52 -5.51
C SER A 225 33.40 -20.63 -6.36
N VAL A 226 33.13 -19.59 -7.17
CA VAL A 226 32.00 -19.56 -8.10
C VAL A 226 32.49 -19.08 -9.45
N THR A 227 32.06 -19.76 -10.49
CA THR A 227 32.25 -19.31 -11.86
C THR A 227 30.91 -18.98 -12.49
N PHE A 228 30.73 -17.72 -12.85
CA PHE A 228 29.59 -17.24 -13.62
C PHE A 228 29.94 -17.21 -15.10
N ASP A 229 29.01 -17.68 -15.93
CA ASP A 229 29.11 -17.57 -17.37
C ASP A 229 27.97 -16.66 -17.86
N SER A 230 28.30 -15.49 -18.39
CA SER A 230 27.31 -14.53 -18.86
C SER A 230 26.59 -15.01 -20.13
N GLY A 231 27.21 -15.90 -20.90
CA GLY A 231 26.75 -16.17 -22.27
C GLY A 231 26.85 -14.94 -23.16
N PRO A 232 26.09 -14.89 -24.26
CA PRO A 232 26.03 -13.75 -25.18
C PRO A 232 25.18 -12.61 -24.64
N THR A 233 25.24 -11.45 -25.28
CA THR A 233 24.36 -10.30 -25.06
C THR A 233 22.99 -10.52 -25.70
N PHE A 234 21.91 -10.29 -24.97
CA PHE A 234 20.53 -10.43 -25.42
C PHE A 234 19.94 -9.09 -25.86
N THR A 235 19.09 -9.14 -26.90
CA THR A 235 18.25 -8.01 -27.34
C THR A 235 16.79 -8.43 -27.40
N PHE A 236 15.89 -7.46 -27.20
CA PHE A 236 14.45 -7.70 -27.26
C PHE A 236 14.00 -8.03 -28.69
N GLY A 237 13.20 -9.09 -28.84
CA GLY A 237 12.53 -9.49 -30.03
C GLY A 237 11.08 -9.02 -30.10
N GLU A 238 10.25 -9.83 -30.75
CA GLU A 238 8.81 -9.57 -30.85
C GLU A 238 8.08 -9.77 -29.52
N LEU A 239 6.99 -9.03 -29.33
CA LEU A 239 6.08 -9.17 -28.20
C LEU A 239 4.90 -10.05 -28.62
N ASP A 240 4.90 -11.30 -28.16
CA ASP A 240 3.79 -12.24 -28.33
C ASP A 240 2.75 -12.01 -27.22
N ILE A 241 1.53 -11.62 -27.62
CA ILE A 241 0.47 -11.23 -26.68
C ILE A 241 -0.61 -12.31 -26.64
N SER A 242 -0.94 -12.75 -25.43
CA SER A 242 -1.99 -13.74 -25.19
C SER A 242 -2.95 -13.34 -24.07
N GLY A 243 -4.19 -13.85 -24.14
CA GLY A 243 -5.21 -13.61 -23.11
C GLY A 243 -6.11 -12.40 -23.35
N VAL A 244 -5.86 -11.61 -24.39
CA VAL A 244 -6.70 -10.46 -24.79
C VAL A 244 -7.97 -10.96 -25.47
N ARG A 245 -9.15 -10.56 -24.97
CA ARG A 245 -10.48 -10.95 -25.48
C ARG A 245 -11.51 -9.84 -25.44
N ARG A 246 -11.46 -8.95 -24.43
CA ARG A 246 -12.46 -7.92 -24.14
C ARG A 246 -12.02 -6.53 -24.57
N TYR A 247 -10.74 -6.23 -24.35
CA TYR A 247 -10.21 -4.90 -24.56
C TYR A 247 -9.27 -4.86 -25.76
N PRO A 248 -9.16 -3.71 -26.46
CA PRO A 248 -8.29 -3.60 -27.63
C PRO A 248 -6.82 -3.85 -27.25
N GLU A 249 -6.13 -4.69 -27.99
CA GLU A 249 -4.69 -4.99 -27.83
C GLU A 249 -3.83 -3.73 -27.97
N LYS A 250 -4.31 -2.72 -28.72
CA LYS A 250 -3.68 -1.41 -28.84
C LYS A 250 -3.35 -0.75 -27.51
N ILE A 251 -4.07 -1.08 -26.42
CA ILE A 251 -3.77 -0.58 -25.07
C ILE A 251 -2.38 -1.04 -24.64
N ILE A 252 -2.02 -2.30 -24.90
CA ILE A 252 -0.71 -2.87 -24.60
C ILE A 252 0.37 -2.18 -25.41
N HIS A 253 0.17 -2.04 -26.71
CA HIS A 253 1.13 -1.37 -27.61
C HIS A 253 1.35 0.10 -27.23
N ASN A 254 0.31 0.84 -26.83
CA ASN A 254 0.42 2.24 -26.41
C ASN A 254 1.23 2.43 -25.10
N VAL A 255 1.22 1.42 -24.24
CA VAL A 255 1.95 1.42 -22.98
C VAL A 255 3.37 0.90 -23.16
N ASN A 256 3.57 -0.04 -24.10
CA ASN A 256 4.87 -0.63 -24.38
C ASN A 256 5.86 0.43 -24.91
N ARG A 257 7.06 0.45 -24.30
CA ARG A 257 8.19 1.31 -24.70
C ARG A 257 9.44 0.53 -25.07
N ILE A 258 9.30 -0.78 -25.10
CA ILE A 258 10.38 -1.68 -25.50
C ILE A 258 10.29 -1.79 -27.02
N ASN A 259 11.37 -1.43 -27.71
CA ASN A 259 11.46 -1.59 -29.15
C ASN A 259 12.20 -2.89 -29.47
N HIS A 260 11.85 -3.48 -30.60
CA HIS A 260 12.59 -4.60 -31.17
C HIS A 260 14.06 -4.20 -31.39
N GLY A 261 15.00 -5.06 -31.01
CA GLY A 261 16.44 -4.82 -31.11
C GLY A 261 17.05 -4.00 -29.97
N ASP A 262 16.24 -3.41 -29.08
CA ASP A 262 16.79 -2.77 -27.88
C ASP A 262 17.52 -3.81 -27.01
N THR A 263 18.57 -3.38 -26.33
CA THR A 263 19.29 -4.25 -25.38
C THR A 263 18.35 -4.70 -24.25
N TYR A 264 18.38 -5.98 -23.91
CA TYR A 264 17.59 -6.55 -22.82
C TYR A 264 17.87 -5.86 -21.49
N ASP A 265 16.80 -5.53 -20.78
CA ASP A 265 16.82 -4.93 -19.45
C ASP A 265 15.54 -5.30 -18.69
N VAL A 266 15.69 -6.07 -17.60
CA VAL A 266 14.56 -6.54 -16.77
C VAL A 266 13.80 -5.39 -16.13
N ALA A 267 14.45 -4.24 -15.88
CA ALA A 267 13.76 -3.09 -15.32
C ALA A 267 12.72 -2.52 -16.31
N ARG A 268 12.99 -2.57 -17.61
CA ARG A 268 12.03 -2.18 -18.67
C ARG A 268 10.86 -3.16 -18.76
N VAL A 269 11.13 -4.46 -18.63
CA VAL A 269 10.09 -5.51 -18.59
C VAL A 269 9.18 -5.33 -17.39
N ASN A 270 9.77 -5.15 -16.20
CA ASN A 270 9.02 -4.89 -14.97
C ASN A 270 8.21 -3.58 -15.02
N GLU A 271 8.74 -2.54 -15.68
CA GLU A 271 8.02 -1.29 -15.89
C GLU A 271 6.80 -1.48 -16.79
N LEU A 272 6.94 -2.20 -17.91
CA LEU A 272 5.82 -2.52 -18.79
C LEU A 272 4.75 -3.33 -18.05
N GLN A 273 5.16 -4.37 -17.33
CA GLN A 273 4.25 -5.18 -16.51
C GLN A 273 3.49 -4.33 -15.49
N ARG A 274 4.19 -3.48 -14.72
CA ARG A 274 3.58 -2.60 -13.73
C ARG A 274 2.63 -1.57 -14.36
N GLN A 275 3.01 -0.97 -15.49
CA GLN A 275 2.16 0.00 -16.19
C GLN A 275 0.86 -0.66 -16.67
N LEU A 276 0.92 -1.88 -17.22
CA LEU A 276 -0.27 -2.62 -17.61
C LEU A 276 -1.13 -3.03 -16.41
N GLN A 277 -0.53 -3.48 -15.31
CA GLN A 277 -1.23 -3.81 -14.07
C GLN A 277 -1.92 -2.60 -13.44
N ASN A 278 -1.38 -1.40 -13.61
CA ASN A 278 -1.98 -0.15 -13.12
C ASN A 278 -3.14 0.33 -14.01
N THR A 279 -3.41 -0.32 -15.14
CA THR A 279 -4.61 -0.03 -15.92
C THR A 279 -5.84 -0.72 -15.32
N PRO A 280 -7.05 -0.20 -15.53
CA PRO A 280 -8.26 -0.83 -15.02
C PRO A 280 -8.67 -2.11 -15.77
N TYR A 281 -7.94 -2.50 -16.81
CA TYR A 281 -8.36 -3.56 -17.74
C TYR A 281 -7.85 -4.95 -17.36
N TYR A 282 -6.68 -5.04 -16.71
CA TYR A 282 -5.99 -6.31 -16.48
C TYR A 282 -5.90 -6.67 -15.01
N ALA A 283 -6.41 -7.85 -14.65
CA ALA A 283 -6.37 -8.40 -13.30
C ALA A 283 -4.98 -8.98 -12.98
N SER A 284 -4.33 -9.55 -13.98
CA SER A 284 -2.95 -10.01 -13.88
C SER A 284 -2.23 -9.82 -15.22
N VAL A 285 -0.94 -9.56 -15.13
CA VAL A 285 -0.03 -9.43 -16.26
C VAL A 285 1.23 -10.20 -15.91
N ALA A 286 1.64 -11.12 -16.75
CA ALA A 286 2.90 -11.83 -16.67
C ALA A 286 3.68 -11.60 -17.97
N ILE A 287 4.96 -11.30 -17.85
CA ILE A 287 5.85 -11.11 -19.00
C ILE A 287 7.08 -11.95 -18.74
N ASP A 288 7.32 -12.88 -19.63
CA ASP A 288 8.51 -13.73 -19.66
C ASP A 288 9.29 -13.47 -20.95
N ALA A 289 10.60 -13.62 -20.91
CA ALA A 289 11.48 -13.53 -22.09
C ALA A 289 12.24 -14.85 -22.22
N ASP A 290 12.38 -15.34 -23.43
CA ASP A 290 13.16 -16.56 -23.70
C ASP A 290 14.63 -16.34 -23.36
N ASN A 291 15.26 -17.33 -22.75
CA ASN A 291 16.67 -17.29 -22.39
C ASN A 291 17.54 -18.22 -23.22
N ASP A 292 17.13 -18.50 -24.45
CA ASP A 292 17.89 -19.39 -25.37
C ASP A 292 19.19 -18.71 -25.81
N VAL A 293 20.30 -19.17 -25.28
CA VAL A 293 21.64 -18.67 -25.62
C VAL A 293 22.06 -18.87 -27.08
N ASN A 294 21.34 -19.71 -27.84
CA ASN A 294 21.58 -19.92 -29.26
C ASN A 294 20.86 -18.88 -30.13
N LYS A 295 19.89 -18.14 -29.54
CA LYS A 295 19.11 -17.09 -30.21
C LYS A 295 19.09 -15.81 -29.38
N PRO A 296 20.23 -15.24 -29.04
CA PRO A 296 20.30 -14.09 -28.13
C PRO A 296 19.81 -12.79 -28.76
N ASN A 297 19.90 -12.70 -30.08
CA ASN A 297 19.36 -11.58 -30.84
C ASN A 297 17.87 -11.81 -31.08
N GLU A 298 17.05 -10.78 -30.88
CA GLU A 298 15.60 -10.85 -31.09
C GLU A 298 14.89 -11.85 -30.16
N THR A 299 15.23 -11.82 -28.87
CA THR A 299 14.60 -12.66 -27.83
C THR A 299 13.09 -12.40 -27.72
N PRO A 300 12.24 -13.40 -28.03
CA PRO A 300 10.79 -13.24 -27.93
C PRO A 300 10.37 -12.92 -26.49
N MET A 301 9.42 -12.00 -26.34
CA MET A 301 8.77 -11.72 -25.08
C MET A 301 7.34 -12.25 -25.10
N HIS A 302 6.97 -13.07 -24.14
CA HIS A 302 5.62 -13.62 -23.98
C HIS A 302 4.85 -12.85 -22.93
N LEU A 303 3.89 -12.05 -23.37
CA LEU A 303 3.00 -11.29 -22.52
C LEU A 303 1.66 -12.00 -22.38
N LYS A 304 1.33 -12.42 -21.16
CA LYS A 304 0.05 -13.06 -20.84
C LYS A 304 -0.76 -12.19 -19.92
N VAL A 305 -2.00 -11.86 -20.32
CA VAL A 305 -2.92 -11.07 -19.50
C VAL A 305 -4.16 -11.87 -19.10
N SER A 306 -4.70 -11.52 -17.93
CA SER A 306 -6.05 -11.88 -17.52
C SER A 306 -6.85 -10.59 -17.35
N GLU A 307 -7.98 -10.49 -18.01
CA GLU A 307 -8.78 -9.27 -18.09
C GLU A 307 -9.82 -9.19 -16.98
N TYR A 308 -10.04 -7.98 -16.45
CA TYR A 308 -11.20 -7.70 -15.62
C TYR A 308 -12.50 -7.77 -16.42
N PRO A 309 -13.65 -8.08 -15.78
CA PRO A 309 -14.97 -7.90 -16.38
C PRO A 309 -15.23 -6.42 -16.65
N TYR A 310 -16.21 -6.13 -17.54
CA TYR A 310 -16.58 -4.74 -17.88
C TYR A 310 -17.06 -3.92 -16.68
N ASN A 311 -17.64 -4.57 -15.68
CA ASN A 311 -18.17 -3.92 -14.49
C ASN A 311 -17.27 -4.17 -13.30
N ALA A 312 -16.90 -3.10 -12.61
CA ALA A 312 -16.14 -3.16 -11.37
C ALA A 312 -16.85 -2.35 -10.28
N VAL A 313 -17.07 -2.97 -9.13
CA VAL A 313 -17.62 -2.32 -7.94
C VAL A 313 -16.56 -2.37 -6.83
N ARG A 314 -16.32 -1.24 -6.19
CA ARG A 314 -15.49 -1.14 -4.98
C ARG A 314 -16.29 -0.44 -3.90
N TYR A 315 -16.19 -0.90 -2.68
CA TYR A 315 -16.79 -0.24 -1.53
C TYR A 315 -15.87 -0.33 -0.33
N GLY A 316 -16.00 0.62 0.58
CA GLY A 316 -15.20 0.68 1.78
C GLY A 316 -15.96 1.38 2.90
N VAL A 317 -15.65 0.97 4.12
CA VAL A 317 -16.13 1.60 5.34
C VAL A 317 -14.94 1.91 6.23
N GLY A 318 -15.01 2.99 6.99
CA GLY A 318 -13.93 3.37 7.89
C GLY A 318 -14.40 4.32 8.96
N TYR A 319 -13.49 4.66 9.86
CA TYR A 319 -13.71 5.61 10.93
C TYR A 319 -12.44 6.44 11.16
N ALA A 320 -12.62 7.74 11.32
CA ALA A 320 -11.58 8.63 11.82
C ALA A 320 -12.23 9.61 12.82
N THR A 321 -11.53 9.97 13.90
CA THR A 321 -12.08 10.90 14.90
C THR A 321 -12.42 12.26 14.30
N ASP A 322 -11.64 12.70 13.30
CA ASP A 322 -11.84 14.00 12.63
C ASP A 322 -13.11 14.07 11.77
N THR A 323 -13.48 12.98 11.12
CA THR A 323 -14.57 12.94 10.12
C THR A 323 -15.70 11.98 10.47
N GLY A 324 -15.55 11.23 11.57
CA GLY A 324 -16.51 10.22 12.00
C GLY A 324 -16.49 8.96 11.12
N PRO A 325 -17.55 8.15 11.19
CA PRO A 325 -17.73 7.01 10.31
C PRO A 325 -17.92 7.47 8.87
N HIS A 326 -17.33 6.74 7.93
CA HIS A 326 -17.51 6.99 6.52
C HIS A 326 -17.80 5.72 5.74
N ILE A 327 -18.56 5.91 4.69
CA ILE A 327 -18.78 4.91 3.63
C ILE A 327 -18.37 5.53 2.29
N GLN A 328 -17.69 4.75 1.50
CA GLN A 328 -17.33 5.13 0.13
C GLN A 328 -17.64 3.98 -0.83
N GLY A 329 -17.95 4.33 -2.07
CA GLY A 329 -18.19 3.37 -3.12
C GLY A 329 -17.83 3.91 -4.48
N SER A 330 -17.44 3.03 -5.39
CA SER A 330 -17.27 3.35 -6.78
C SER A 330 -17.80 2.23 -7.66
N TYR A 331 -18.43 2.64 -8.76
CA TYR A 331 -18.83 1.77 -9.85
C TYR A 331 -18.11 2.21 -11.11
N SER A 332 -17.51 1.28 -11.83
CA SER A 332 -16.85 1.53 -13.10
C SER A 332 -17.39 0.58 -14.17
N TYR A 333 -17.76 1.16 -15.32
CA TYR A 333 -18.02 0.42 -16.55
C TYR A 333 -16.86 0.69 -17.51
N LEU A 334 -16.11 -0.35 -17.87
CA LEU A 334 -14.80 -0.20 -18.49
C LEU A 334 -14.80 -0.12 -20.02
N ASP A 335 -15.95 -0.34 -20.66
CA ASP A 335 -16.07 -0.38 -22.12
C ASP A 335 -17.18 0.52 -22.68
N THR A 336 -17.26 1.75 -22.20
CA THR A 336 -18.20 2.74 -22.70
C THR A 336 -17.96 2.97 -24.20
N PHE A 337 -19.05 2.93 -24.97
CA PHE A 337 -19.06 3.04 -26.45
C PHE A 337 -18.32 1.92 -27.20
N GLY A 338 -17.99 0.78 -26.59
CA GLY A 338 -17.21 -0.30 -27.21
C GLY A 338 -15.77 0.13 -27.56
N LYS A 339 -15.22 1.13 -26.82
CA LYS A 339 -13.89 1.73 -27.07
C LYS A 339 -12.95 1.61 -25.88
N ALA A 340 -13.30 0.76 -24.91
CA ALA A 340 -12.58 0.62 -23.65
C ALA A 340 -12.42 1.97 -22.91
N TYR A 341 -13.47 2.81 -22.90
CA TYR A 341 -13.50 4.06 -22.14
C TYR A 341 -14.09 3.80 -20.76
N PRO A 342 -13.30 3.85 -19.66
CA PRO A 342 -13.84 3.70 -18.32
C PRO A 342 -14.75 4.87 -17.94
N PHE A 343 -16.02 4.58 -17.71
CA PHE A 343 -16.95 5.48 -17.04
C PHE A 343 -17.00 5.10 -15.56
N THR A 344 -16.68 6.04 -14.68
CA THR A 344 -16.60 5.77 -13.24
C THR A 344 -17.46 6.76 -12.47
N VAL A 345 -18.29 6.23 -11.56
CA VAL A 345 -19.01 7.01 -10.55
C VAL A 345 -18.43 6.68 -9.19
N THR A 346 -18.05 7.70 -8.42
CA THR A 346 -17.52 7.55 -7.07
C THR A 346 -18.34 8.38 -6.10
N GLY A 347 -18.65 7.83 -4.92
CA GLY A 347 -19.31 8.55 -3.84
C GLY A 347 -18.63 8.27 -2.50
N ARG A 348 -18.61 9.28 -1.62
CA ARG A 348 -18.18 9.17 -0.23
C ARG A 348 -19.09 10.03 0.64
N ILE A 349 -19.46 9.51 1.78
CA ILE A 349 -20.24 10.22 2.79
C ILE A 349 -19.58 9.98 4.15
N ASP A 350 -19.31 11.06 4.88
CA ASP A 350 -18.93 11.06 6.28
C ASP A 350 -19.66 12.20 7.03
N GLN A 351 -19.33 12.43 8.30
CA GLN A 351 -20.01 13.46 9.10
C GLN A 351 -19.68 14.89 8.64
N THR A 352 -18.53 15.09 8.04
CA THR A 352 -18.02 16.41 7.62
C THR A 352 -18.12 16.65 6.14
N GLN A 353 -18.18 15.58 5.33
CA GLN A 353 -18.10 15.68 3.88
C GLN A 353 -19.04 14.72 3.17
N GLN A 354 -19.70 15.22 2.13
CA GLN A 354 -20.40 14.45 1.13
C GLN A 354 -19.75 14.74 -0.23
N TYR A 355 -19.28 13.70 -0.89
CA TYR A 355 -18.56 13.80 -2.15
C TYR A 355 -19.16 12.88 -3.19
N GLY A 356 -19.33 13.38 -4.41
CA GLY A 356 -19.71 12.63 -5.58
C GLY A 356 -18.91 13.06 -6.80
N GLN A 357 -18.48 12.09 -7.63
CA GLN A 357 -17.76 12.35 -8.87
C GLN A 357 -18.23 11.40 -9.97
N VAL A 358 -18.33 11.92 -11.17
CA VAL A 358 -18.42 11.15 -12.41
C VAL A 358 -17.23 11.46 -13.29
N SER A 359 -16.71 10.46 -13.95
CA SER A 359 -15.59 10.63 -14.89
C SER A 359 -15.67 9.66 -16.05
N LEU A 360 -15.24 10.11 -17.21
CA LEU A 360 -15.06 9.32 -18.41
C LEU A 360 -13.60 9.46 -18.86
N ALA A 361 -12.85 8.37 -18.83
CA ALA A 361 -11.46 8.36 -19.25
C ALA A 361 -11.29 7.70 -20.63
N MET A 362 -10.24 8.07 -21.34
CA MET A 362 -9.80 7.36 -22.53
C MET A 362 -8.82 6.24 -22.11
N PRO A 363 -8.67 5.17 -22.90
CA PRO A 363 -7.58 4.23 -22.71
C PRO A 363 -6.22 4.95 -22.76
N PRO A 364 -5.16 4.37 -22.18
CA PRO A 364 -3.82 4.91 -22.31
C PRO A 364 -3.45 5.16 -23.77
N GLY A 365 -3.12 6.39 -24.09
CA GLY A 365 -2.56 6.78 -25.38
C GLY A 365 -1.05 6.53 -25.41
N GLU A 366 -0.40 7.03 -26.46
CA GLU A 366 1.06 6.92 -26.61
C GLU A 366 1.80 7.40 -25.37
N ARG A 367 2.81 6.65 -24.95
CA ARG A 367 3.62 6.89 -23.75
C ARG A 367 2.82 6.81 -22.43
N GLY A 368 1.65 6.14 -22.42
CA GLY A 368 0.87 5.88 -21.22
C GLY A 368 0.10 7.09 -20.67
N TRP A 369 -0.13 8.14 -21.47
CA TRP A 369 -0.98 9.26 -21.07
C TRP A 369 -2.46 8.90 -21.14
N ILE A 370 -3.22 9.23 -20.10
CA ILE A 370 -4.67 9.04 -20.00
C ILE A 370 -5.35 10.41 -19.96
N ASN A 371 -6.24 10.66 -20.92
CA ASN A 371 -7.08 11.86 -20.93
C ASN A 371 -8.46 11.50 -20.33
N SER A 372 -9.04 12.41 -19.57
CA SER A 372 -10.37 12.21 -18.98
C SER A 372 -11.14 13.52 -18.84
N VAL A 373 -12.45 13.40 -18.84
CA VAL A 373 -13.39 14.46 -18.46
C VAL A 373 -14.00 14.06 -17.13
N LEU A 374 -14.17 15.01 -16.23
CA LEU A 374 -14.77 14.76 -14.93
C LEU A 374 -15.72 15.89 -14.51
N ALA A 375 -16.69 15.53 -13.68
CA ALA A 375 -17.50 16.45 -12.90
C ALA A 375 -17.62 15.91 -11.48
N SER A 376 -17.54 16.79 -10.49
CA SER A 376 -17.68 16.41 -9.09
C SER A 376 -18.40 17.49 -8.29
N TYR A 377 -19.05 17.03 -7.23
CA TYR A 377 -19.72 17.87 -6.25
C TYR A 377 -19.26 17.47 -4.85
N THR A 378 -18.94 18.48 -4.05
CA THR A 378 -18.53 18.29 -2.65
C THR A 378 -19.33 19.24 -1.77
N ASN A 379 -19.93 18.71 -0.70
CA ASN A 379 -20.49 19.49 0.39
C ASN A 379 -19.65 19.20 1.63
N THR A 380 -18.99 20.24 2.15
CA THR A 380 -18.14 20.11 3.33
C THR A 380 -18.67 21.01 4.45
N ASN A 381 -18.84 20.47 5.66
CA ASN A 381 -19.40 21.16 6.81
C ASN A 381 -18.49 20.95 8.04
N PHE A 382 -17.92 22.00 8.58
CA PHE A 382 -17.10 21.99 9.79
C PHE A 382 -16.97 23.41 10.37
N SER A 383 -16.83 23.50 11.71
CA SER A 383 -16.59 24.75 12.44
C SER A 383 -17.55 25.88 12.01
N ASP A 384 -18.86 25.59 11.95
CA ASP A 384 -19.94 26.49 11.53
C ASP A 384 -19.77 27.12 10.13
N THR A 385 -18.93 26.50 9.33
CA THR A 385 -18.68 26.88 7.93
C THR A 385 -19.08 25.75 7.01
N ARG A 386 -19.87 26.04 5.97
CA ARG A 386 -20.25 25.06 4.95
C ARG A 386 -19.80 25.54 3.56
N ILE A 387 -19.15 24.62 2.82
CA ILE A 387 -18.69 24.85 1.47
C ILE A 387 -19.37 23.86 0.54
N TYR A 388 -20.10 24.37 -0.43
CA TYR A 388 -20.57 23.63 -1.59
C TYR A 388 -19.64 23.91 -2.76
N SER A 389 -19.00 22.90 -3.30
CA SER A 389 -18.06 23.03 -4.40
C SER A 389 -18.49 22.14 -5.56
N ALA A 390 -18.84 22.73 -6.68
CA ALA A 390 -19.03 22.06 -7.94
C ALA A 390 -17.81 22.31 -8.82
N ARG A 391 -17.28 21.27 -9.42
CA ARG A 391 -16.15 21.40 -10.36
C ARG A 391 -16.30 20.46 -11.53
N GLY A 392 -15.84 20.89 -12.70
CA GLY A 392 -15.86 20.07 -13.91
C GLY A 392 -14.80 20.51 -14.89
N GLY A 393 -14.35 19.62 -15.73
CA GLY A 393 -13.35 19.91 -16.74
C GLY A 393 -12.60 18.71 -17.26
N VAL A 394 -11.42 18.95 -17.75
CA VAL A 394 -10.57 17.95 -18.40
C VAL A 394 -9.27 17.78 -17.64
N GLN A 395 -8.74 16.56 -17.67
CA GLN A 395 -7.43 16.25 -17.14
C GLN A 395 -6.67 15.27 -18.01
N ARG A 396 -5.36 15.35 -17.95
CA ARG A 396 -4.41 14.44 -18.58
C ARG A 396 -3.43 13.96 -17.54
N GLN A 397 -3.38 12.65 -17.31
CA GLN A 397 -2.55 12.06 -16.27
C GLN A 397 -1.64 10.97 -16.81
N LYS A 398 -0.52 10.77 -16.13
CA LYS A 398 0.42 9.70 -16.38
C LYS A 398 1.07 9.24 -15.09
N THR A 399 1.11 7.92 -14.91
CA THR A 399 1.88 7.25 -13.87
C THR A 399 3.12 6.63 -14.47
N SER A 400 4.29 6.91 -13.91
CA SER A 400 5.57 6.34 -14.34
C SER A 400 6.39 5.99 -13.11
N GLN A 401 6.76 4.73 -12.95
CA GLN A 401 7.41 4.19 -11.76
C GLN A 401 6.65 4.60 -10.48
N ASN A 402 7.22 5.49 -9.70
CA ASN A 402 6.67 6.02 -8.45
C ASN A 402 6.24 7.50 -8.55
N ILE A 403 6.06 8.00 -9.79
CA ILE A 403 5.69 9.40 -10.06
C ILE A 403 4.36 9.44 -10.82
N ASP A 404 3.40 10.20 -10.28
CA ASP A 404 2.18 10.59 -10.98
C ASP A 404 2.28 12.05 -11.39
N THR A 405 1.98 12.33 -12.64
CA THR A 405 1.89 13.70 -13.17
C THR A 405 0.50 13.92 -13.74
N THR A 406 -0.16 15.01 -13.33
CA THR A 406 -1.49 15.39 -13.82
C THR A 406 -1.47 16.85 -14.27
N TYR A 407 -1.96 17.09 -15.46
CA TYR A 407 -2.33 18.41 -15.97
C TYR A 407 -3.85 18.47 -16.03
N SER A 408 -4.44 19.55 -15.55
CA SER A 408 -5.90 19.72 -15.56
C SER A 408 -6.30 21.14 -15.90
N VAL A 409 -7.48 21.28 -16.45
CA VAL A 409 -8.19 22.56 -16.60
C VAL A 409 -9.58 22.33 -16.04
N LEU A 410 -9.82 22.83 -14.83
CA LEU A 410 -11.06 22.64 -14.11
C LEU A 410 -11.74 23.97 -13.83
N TYR A 411 -13.02 24.02 -14.04
CA TYR A 411 -13.89 25.10 -13.61
C TYR A 411 -14.44 24.80 -12.23
N TYR A 412 -14.35 25.76 -11.33
CA TYR A 412 -14.83 25.72 -9.95
C TYR A 412 -16.00 26.68 -9.79
N ASP A 413 -17.06 26.26 -9.10
CA ASP A 413 -18.16 27.10 -8.63
C ASP A 413 -18.38 26.72 -7.14
N ASP A 414 -17.88 27.58 -6.26
CA ASP A 414 -17.91 27.37 -4.82
C ASP A 414 -18.86 28.34 -4.15
N ARG A 415 -19.71 27.81 -3.26
CA ARG A 415 -20.56 28.60 -2.39
C ARG A 415 -20.16 28.36 -0.94
N LEU A 416 -19.69 29.38 -0.28
CA LEU A 416 -19.36 29.41 1.14
C LEU A 416 -20.53 30.01 1.92
N THR A 417 -20.98 29.31 2.95
CA THR A 417 -21.97 29.81 3.91
C THR A 417 -21.40 29.71 5.32
N GLN A 418 -21.65 30.73 6.12
CA GLN A 418 -21.23 30.85 7.52
C GLN A 418 -22.37 31.47 8.34
N ASN A 419 -22.41 31.21 9.64
CA ASN A 419 -23.52 31.65 10.48
C ASN A 419 -23.58 33.18 10.64
N ALA A 420 -22.44 33.88 10.62
CA ALA A 420 -22.33 35.31 10.92
C ALA A 420 -22.45 36.22 9.68
N ALA A 421 -22.25 35.70 8.47
CA ALA A 421 -22.32 36.49 7.23
C ALA A 421 -23.14 35.76 6.16
N GLY A 422 -23.65 36.51 5.22
CA GLY A 422 -24.39 35.97 4.07
C GLY A 422 -23.53 35.07 3.20
N PRO A 423 -24.17 34.20 2.35
CA PRO A 423 -23.43 33.32 1.46
C PRO A 423 -22.59 34.10 0.45
N SER A 424 -21.35 33.66 0.24
CA SER A 424 -20.48 34.12 -0.82
C SER A 424 -20.28 33.06 -1.88
N THR A 425 -20.23 33.47 -3.15
CA THR A 425 -19.95 32.57 -4.29
C THR A 425 -18.68 33.01 -4.95
N SER A 426 -17.84 32.07 -5.33
CA SER A 426 -16.59 32.34 -6.04
C SER A 426 -16.37 31.30 -7.14
N ARG A 427 -15.96 31.76 -8.31
CA ARG A 427 -15.79 30.95 -9.50
C ARG A 427 -14.41 31.16 -10.10
N ALA A 428 -13.86 30.06 -10.65
CA ALA A 428 -12.60 30.17 -11.38
C ALA A 428 -12.40 29.02 -12.36
N LEU A 429 -11.88 29.31 -13.53
CA LEU A 429 -11.27 28.33 -14.42
C LEU A 429 -9.79 28.26 -14.08
N VAL A 430 -9.33 27.07 -13.66
CA VAL A 430 -7.99 26.87 -13.12
C VAL A 430 -7.24 25.82 -13.94
N PRO A 431 -6.35 26.23 -14.85
CA PRO A 431 -5.26 25.37 -15.30
C PRO A 431 -4.35 25.02 -14.13
N ALA A 432 -4.04 23.74 -13.96
CA ALA A 432 -3.22 23.27 -12.85
C ALA A 432 -2.33 22.11 -13.25
N TRP A 433 -1.20 22.02 -12.57
CA TRP A 433 -0.27 20.92 -12.60
C TRP A 433 -0.18 20.30 -11.20
N GLN A 434 -0.17 18.97 -11.14
CA GLN A 434 0.07 18.19 -9.94
C GLN A 434 1.15 17.15 -10.22
N TRP A 435 2.06 16.99 -9.28
CA TRP A 435 3.11 16.01 -9.30
C TRP A 435 3.16 15.28 -7.95
N VAL A 436 3.12 13.96 -7.97
CA VAL A 436 3.17 13.13 -6.77
C VAL A 436 4.26 12.07 -6.95
N ARG A 437 5.23 12.06 -6.05
CA ARG A 437 6.24 11.02 -5.95
C ARG A 437 5.99 10.16 -4.72
N ARG A 438 5.92 8.84 -4.92
CA ARG A 438 5.81 7.83 -3.86
C ARG A 438 7.02 6.92 -3.92
N ASN A 439 8.00 7.18 -3.09
CA ASN A 439 9.23 6.39 -3.01
C ASN A 439 9.37 5.84 -1.59
N VAL A 440 8.56 4.83 -1.27
CA VAL A 440 8.52 4.14 0.02
C VAL A 440 8.76 2.65 -0.19
N ASP A 441 9.33 2.00 0.82
CA ASP A 441 9.65 0.57 0.81
C ASP A 441 8.39 -0.30 0.85
N ASP A 442 7.38 0.07 1.62
CA ASP A 442 6.09 -0.61 1.74
C ASP A 442 4.96 0.44 1.69
N PRO A 443 4.03 0.34 0.73
CA PRO A 443 2.90 1.28 0.64
C PRO A 443 1.95 1.24 1.83
N LEU A 444 1.82 0.10 2.52
CA LEU A 444 0.89 -0.08 3.63
C LEU A 444 1.53 0.24 4.98
N PHE A 445 2.76 -0.21 5.21
CA PHE A 445 3.50 -0.01 6.45
C PHE A 445 4.90 0.56 6.19
N PRO A 446 5.01 1.78 5.67
CA PRO A 446 6.28 2.34 5.26
C PRO A 446 7.23 2.52 6.45
N ARG A 447 8.48 2.12 6.27
CA ARG A 447 9.56 2.36 7.21
C ARG A 447 10.63 3.28 6.65
N SER A 448 10.77 3.30 5.34
CA SER A 448 11.83 4.06 4.66
C SER A 448 11.29 4.75 3.42
N GLY A 449 11.84 5.92 3.13
CA GLY A 449 11.51 6.65 1.92
C GLY A 449 10.65 7.88 2.14
N ASN A 450 10.04 8.37 1.05
CA ASN A 450 9.26 9.61 1.10
C ASN A 450 8.06 9.61 0.15
N LEU A 451 7.09 10.46 0.50
CA LEU A 451 5.99 10.87 -0.36
C LEU A 451 6.03 12.39 -0.49
N ILE A 452 6.03 12.88 -1.73
CA ILE A 452 6.04 14.30 -2.03
C ILE A 452 4.89 14.58 -3.00
N ARG A 453 4.06 15.57 -2.68
CA ARG A 453 3.03 16.09 -3.56
C ARG A 453 3.28 17.58 -3.78
N ALA A 454 3.30 17.99 -5.02
CA ALA A 454 3.40 19.40 -5.41
C ALA A 454 2.27 19.73 -6.38
N GLU A 455 1.66 20.90 -6.19
CA GLU A 455 0.59 21.44 -7.03
C GLU A 455 0.86 22.90 -7.35
N ALA A 456 0.57 23.30 -8.58
CA ALA A 456 0.56 24.68 -9.00
C ALA A 456 -0.61 24.92 -9.95
N GLY A 457 -1.29 26.06 -9.79
CA GLY A 457 -2.41 26.46 -10.64
C GLY A 457 -2.60 27.97 -10.61
N PHE A 458 -3.34 28.48 -11.56
CA PHE A 458 -3.64 29.90 -11.61
C PHE A 458 -5.02 30.16 -12.23
N ALA A 459 -5.54 31.36 -12.00
CA ALA A 459 -6.74 31.86 -12.65
C ALA A 459 -6.57 33.35 -12.99
N ILE A 460 -7.24 33.78 -14.05
CA ILE A 460 -7.20 35.18 -14.54
C ILE A 460 -8.61 35.74 -14.50
N LYS A 461 -8.79 36.85 -13.78
CA LYS A 461 -10.07 37.55 -13.69
C LYS A 461 -10.62 37.88 -15.10
N GLY A 462 -11.91 37.61 -15.32
CA GLY A 462 -12.56 37.80 -16.61
C GLY A 462 -12.44 36.62 -17.56
N VAL A 463 -11.58 35.62 -17.27
CA VAL A 463 -11.52 34.34 -17.99
C VAL A 463 -12.21 33.28 -17.13
N LEU A 464 -13.54 33.34 -17.04
CA LEU A 464 -14.37 32.47 -16.19
C LEU A 464 -13.86 32.42 -14.73
N ALA A 465 -13.30 33.52 -14.23
CA ALA A 465 -12.82 33.66 -12.87
C ALA A 465 -13.17 35.03 -12.29
N ASP A 466 -13.59 35.05 -11.04
CA ASP A 466 -13.97 36.25 -10.30
C ASP A 466 -12.75 37.08 -9.90
N GLN A 467 -11.59 36.41 -9.73
CA GLN A 467 -10.34 37.01 -9.28
C GLN A 467 -9.11 36.39 -9.95
N THR A 468 -8.06 37.20 -10.15
CA THR A 468 -6.74 36.70 -10.56
C THR A 468 -6.00 36.19 -9.35
N PHE A 469 -5.52 34.92 -9.40
CA PHE A 469 -4.67 34.32 -8.37
C PHE A 469 -3.73 33.26 -8.94
N GLY A 470 -2.62 33.05 -8.22
CA GLY A 470 -1.75 31.89 -8.35
C GLY A 470 -1.82 31.05 -7.09
N ARG A 471 -1.87 29.75 -7.21
CA ARG A 471 -1.88 28.79 -6.08
C ARG A 471 -0.73 27.83 -6.19
N ILE A 472 -0.02 27.64 -5.08
CA ILE A 472 0.95 26.58 -4.90
C ILE A 472 0.58 25.76 -3.64
N TYR A 473 0.85 24.46 -3.67
CA TYR A 473 0.70 23.60 -2.51
C TYR A 473 1.72 22.49 -2.57
N THR A 474 2.34 22.18 -1.44
CA THR A 474 3.27 21.07 -1.30
C THR A 474 2.99 20.32 0.00
N ASN A 475 2.93 19.00 -0.07
CA ASN A 475 2.91 18.10 1.07
C ASN A 475 4.12 17.17 0.99
N PHE A 476 4.84 17.04 2.09
CA PHE A 476 6.03 16.23 2.23
C PHE A 476 5.88 15.29 3.42
N LEU A 477 6.17 14.02 3.22
CA LEU A 477 6.19 12.98 4.23
C LEU A 477 7.47 12.16 4.07
N GLN A 478 8.26 12.04 5.14
CA GLN A 478 9.53 11.33 5.16
C GLN A 478 9.55 10.29 6.28
N TYR A 479 9.96 9.08 5.94
CA TYR A 479 10.20 7.97 6.87
C TYR A 479 11.69 7.71 6.97
N LEU A 480 12.26 7.74 8.19
CA LEU A 480 13.68 7.53 8.46
C LEU A 480 13.82 6.43 9.54
N PRO A 481 14.18 5.20 9.15
CA PRO A 481 14.42 4.14 10.13
C PRO A 481 15.70 4.40 10.91
N VAL A 482 15.68 4.12 12.21
CA VAL A 482 16.83 4.16 13.10
C VAL A 482 16.98 2.79 13.76
N GLY A 483 18.01 2.05 13.38
CA GLY A 483 18.16 0.67 13.82
C GLY A 483 17.02 -0.23 13.32
N LYS A 484 16.66 -1.27 14.12
CA LYS A 484 15.64 -2.25 13.75
C LYS A 484 14.23 -1.86 14.17
N ASN A 485 14.09 -1.16 15.28
CA ASN A 485 12.82 -0.96 15.98
C ASN A 485 12.31 0.48 15.95
N ASP A 486 13.16 1.44 15.59
CA ASP A 486 12.83 2.86 15.69
C ASP A 486 12.58 3.48 14.32
N LEU A 487 11.73 4.51 14.30
CA LEU A 487 11.34 5.22 13.10
C LEU A 487 11.04 6.68 13.42
N PHE A 488 11.65 7.60 12.69
CA PHE A 488 11.22 8.99 12.63
C PHE A 488 10.31 9.22 11.43
N VAL A 489 9.23 9.95 11.67
CA VAL A 489 8.30 10.38 10.62
C VAL A 489 8.19 11.89 10.65
N PHE A 490 8.55 12.54 9.54
CA PHE A 490 8.42 13.99 9.37
C PHE A 490 7.34 14.29 8.36
N ARG A 491 6.45 15.22 8.69
CA ARG A 491 5.44 15.76 7.78
C ARG A 491 5.59 17.26 7.67
N ALA A 492 5.37 17.81 6.49
CA ALA A 492 5.30 19.23 6.26
C ALA A 492 4.26 19.55 5.19
N GLU A 493 3.49 20.60 5.39
CA GLU A 493 2.60 21.15 4.36
C GLU A 493 2.89 22.63 4.19
N LEU A 494 2.96 23.06 2.94
CA LEU A 494 3.15 24.45 2.55
C LEU A 494 2.08 24.80 1.52
N GLY A 495 1.31 25.84 1.76
CA GLY A 495 0.28 26.32 0.85
C GLY A 495 0.34 27.83 0.69
N GLY A 496 0.12 28.32 -0.52
CA GLY A 496 0.03 29.74 -0.78
C GLY A 496 -0.91 30.07 -1.92
N VAL A 497 -1.80 31.03 -1.71
CA VAL A 497 -2.62 31.67 -2.73
C VAL A 497 -2.20 33.14 -2.84
N PHE A 498 -1.66 33.50 -3.98
CA PHE A 498 -1.13 34.82 -4.27
C PHE A 498 -2.14 35.59 -5.14
N THR A 499 -2.69 36.65 -4.59
CA THR A 499 -3.71 37.47 -5.23
C THR A 499 -3.59 38.90 -4.75
N SER A 500 -3.99 39.88 -5.61
CA SER A 500 -4.02 41.31 -5.27
C SER A 500 -5.22 41.69 -4.40
N GLY A 501 -6.25 40.85 -4.33
CA GLY A 501 -7.46 41.05 -3.53
C GLY A 501 -7.49 40.19 -2.28
N GLY A 502 -8.61 40.21 -1.57
CA GLY A 502 -8.88 39.30 -0.44
C GLY A 502 -9.08 37.84 -0.88
N SER A 503 -9.30 36.94 0.08
CA SER A 503 -9.61 35.53 -0.17
C SER A 503 -11.01 35.29 -0.76
N SER A 504 -11.93 36.24 -0.64
CA SER A 504 -13.36 36.10 -0.99
C SER A 504 -13.66 35.84 -2.48
N GLY A 505 -12.78 36.24 -3.38
CA GLY A 505 -12.93 35.96 -4.82
C GLY A 505 -12.24 34.71 -5.32
N VAL A 506 -11.58 33.97 -4.42
CA VAL A 506 -10.95 32.70 -4.73
C VAL A 506 -11.89 31.57 -4.29
N PRO A 507 -12.10 30.52 -5.09
CA PRO A 507 -12.89 29.37 -4.67
C PRO A 507 -12.45 28.83 -3.30
N ALA A 508 -13.39 28.73 -2.35
CA ALA A 508 -13.11 28.38 -0.96
C ALA A 508 -12.45 27.00 -0.82
N SER A 509 -12.72 26.08 -1.74
CA SER A 509 -12.10 24.75 -1.81
C SER A 509 -10.62 24.78 -2.22
N LEU A 510 -10.12 25.91 -2.73
CA LEU A 510 -8.71 26.11 -3.09
C LEU A 510 -7.90 26.82 -2.01
N LEU A 511 -8.54 27.31 -0.97
CA LEU A 511 -7.94 27.94 0.20
C LEU A 511 -7.60 26.89 1.26
N PHE A 512 -6.94 27.31 2.35
CA PHE A 512 -6.33 26.40 3.31
C PHE A 512 -6.87 26.59 4.73
N ARG A 513 -6.83 25.49 5.50
CA ARG A 513 -7.01 25.42 6.95
C ARG A 513 -6.12 24.33 7.52
N ALA A 514 -5.82 24.42 8.83
CA ALA A 514 -5.05 23.42 9.54
C ALA A 514 -5.81 22.89 10.77
N GLY A 515 -5.25 21.90 11.47
CA GLY A 515 -5.82 21.21 12.63
C GLY A 515 -6.32 19.83 12.29
N GLY A 516 -6.31 18.94 13.32
CA GLY A 516 -6.73 17.54 13.20
C GLY A 516 -5.57 16.55 13.10
N SER A 517 -5.91 15.26 13.00
CA SER A 517 -4.98 14.12 13.07
C SER A 517 -3.87 14.12 12.03
N ASN A 518 -4.16 14.65 10.85
CA ASN A 518 -3.21 14.69 9.73
C ASN A 518 -2.49 16.04 9.57
N SER A 519 -2.75 17.01 10.45
CA SER A 519 -2.18 18.36 10.40
C SER A 519 -1.54 18.71 11.75
N VAL A 520 -2.26 19.39 12.64
CA VAL A 520 -1.79 19.77 13.99
C VAL A 520 -2.67 19.10 15.02
N ARG A 521 -2.17 18.05 15.66
CA ARG A 521 -2.88 17.33 16.72
C ARG A 521 -2.93 18.19 18.00
N GLY A 522 -4.01 18.07 18.79
CA GLY A 522 -4.38 18.96 19.90
C GLY A 522 -5.41 20.03 19.49
N TYR A 523 -5.64 20.18 18.18
CA TYR A 523 -6.65 21.10 17.62
C TYR A 523 -7.72 20.32 16.86
N GLY A 524 -8.93 20.87 16.79
CA GLY A 524 -10.02 20.27 16.03
C GLY A 524 -9.72 20.18 14.54
N TYR A 525 -10.43 19.31 13.83
CA TYR A 525 -10.29 19.16 12.40
C TYR A 525 -10.58 20.48 11.68
N GLN A 526 -9.60 20.98 10.92
CA GLN A 526 -9.66 22.24 10.17
C GLN A 526 -10.09 23.46 11.02
N SER A 527 -9.73 23.48 12.31
CA SER A 527 -10.08 24.55 13.24
C SER A 527 -9.06 25.67 13.33
N ILE A 528 -7.95 25.59 12.60
CA ILE A 528 -6.95 26.64 12.50
C ILE A 528 -7.15 27.35 11.17
N GLY A 529 -7.50 28.65 11.23
CA GLY A 529 -7.82 29.49 10.08
C GLY A 529 -8.14 30.90 10.53
N ASN A 530 -8.88 31.64 9.71
CA ASN A 530 -9.36 32.97 10.07
C ASN A 530 -10.70 32.83 10.81
N ASP A 531 -10.70 33.12 12.12
CA ASP A 531 -11.91 33.08 12.95
C ASP A 531 -12.69 34.38 12.78
N VAL A 532 -13.92 34.26 12.30
CA VAL A 532 -14.88 35.36 12.18
C VAL A 532 -16.16 34.96 12.90
N ASP A 533 -16.39 35.55 14.05
CA ASP A 533 -17.58 35.31 14.89
C ASP A 533 -17.84 33.82 15.18
N GLY A 534 -16.78 33.06 15.49
CA GLY A 534 -16.83 31.63 15.79
C GLY A 534 -16.86 30.70 14.57
N SER A 535 -16.86 31.24 13.35
CA SER A 535 -16.75 30.48 12.11
C SER A 535 -15.31 30.52 11.59
N VAL A 536 -14.70 29.36 11.39
CA VAL A 536 -13.33 29.27 10.87
C VAL A 536 -13.34 29.32 9.34
N LEU A 537 -12.89 30.42 8.78
CA LEU A 537 -12.80 30.62 7.34
C LEU A 537 -11.48 30.07 6.76
N PRO A 538 -11.50 29.59 5.51
CA PRO A 538 -10.28 29.18 4.82
C PRO A 538 -9.43 30.40 4.43
N THR A 539 -8.11 30.23 4.43
CA THR A 539 -7.10 31.27 4.32
C THR A 539 -6.18 31.07 3.12
N LYS A 540 -5.42 32.11 2.78
CA LYS A 540 -4.50 32.10 1.64
C LYS A 540 -3.20 31.35 1.91
N TYR A 541 -2.72 31.31 3.13
CA TYR A 541 -1.41 30.74 3.47
C TYR A 541 -1.54 29.63 4.50
N LEU A 542 -0.77 28.56 4.29
CA LEU A 542 -0.70 27.39 5.16
C LEU A 542 0.76 27.01 5.38
N ILE A 543 1.12 26.78 6.64
CA ILE A 543 2.36 26.08 7.01
C ILE A 543 2.02 25.13 8.14
N THR A 544 2.33 23.84 7.97
CA THR A 544 2.30 22.87 9.05
C THR A 544 3.57 22.05 9.04
N GLY A 545 4.00 21.61 10.23
CA GLY A 545 5.12 20.73 10.43
C GLY A 545 4.85 19.74 11.55
N SER A 546 5.31 18.52 11.39
CA SER A 546 5.17 17.45 12.37
C SER A 546 6.44 16.63 12.43
N SER A 547 6.89 16.32 13.64
CA SER A 547 7.96 15.37 13.92
C SER A 547 7.43 14.31 14.87
N GLU A 548 7.50 13.05 14.46
CA GLU A 548 7.03 11.92 15.24
C GLU A 548 8.14 10.88 15.35
N TYR A 549 8.41 10.41 16.57
CA TYR A 549 9.25 9.27 16.86
C TYR A 549 8.39 8.08 17.23
N GLN A 550 8.64 6.93 16.59
CA GLN A 550 7.97 5.66 16.84
C GLN A 550 8.97 4.63 17.33
N HIS A 551 8.60 3.91 18.39
CA HIS A 551 9.32 2.73 18.87
C HIS A 551 8.43 1.50 18.73
N TRP A 552 8.92 0.47 18.00
CA TRP A 552 8.20 -0.78 17.75
C TRP A 552 8.69 -1.87 18.70
N PHE A 553 7.81 -2.29 19.64
CA PHE A 553 8.12 -3.34 20.62
C PHE A 553 8.25 -4.71 19.97
N ASN A 554 7.44 -4.95 18.92
CA ASN A 554 7.44 -6.17 18.12
C ASN A 554 6.99 -5.82 16.68
N HIS A 555 6.72 -6.85 15.87
CA HIS A 555 6.27 -6.66 14.49
C HIS A 555 4.99 -5.82 14.39
N ASP A 556 4.05 -5.97 15.33
CA ASP A 556 2.69 -5.46 15.19
C ASP A 556 2.41 -4.20 16.02
N TRP A 557 3.07 -4.03 17.18
CA TRP A 557 2.77 -3.00 18.16
C TRP A 557 3.93 -2.05 18.38
N GLY A 558 3.62 -0.76 18.43
CA GLY A 558 4.55 0.31 18.73
C GLY A 558 3.89 1.46 19.49
N ALA A 559 4.72 2.33 20.03
CA ALA A 559 4.33 3.61 20.62
C ALA A 559 4.93 4.77 19.82
N ALA A 560 4.30 5.93 19.90
CA ALA A 560 4.79 7.16 19.28
C ALA A 560 4.73 8.33 20.24
N VAL A 561 5.65 9.28 20.06
CA VAL A 561 5.58 10.63 20.61
C VAL A 561 5.73 11.62 19.47
N PHE A 562 5.01 12.74 19.54
CA PHE A 562 5.01 13.70 18.46
C PHE A 562 4.96 15.14 18.92
N PHE A 563 5.46 16.01 18.06
CA PHE A 563 5.33 17.44 18.13
C PHE A 563 4.86 17.98 16.79
N ASP A 564 3.75 18.70 16.79
CA ASP A 564 3.14 19.31 15.62
C ASP A 564 3.10 20.84 15.80
N ILE A 565 3.23 21.56 14.71
CA ILE A 565 3.09 23.02 14.72
C ILE A 565 2.47 23.45 13.39
N GLY A 566 1.59 24.47 13.42
CA GLY A 566 1.00 24.96 12.18
C GLY A 566 0.37 26.31 12.30
N THR A 567 0.10 26.90 11.15
CA THR A 567 -0.63 28.15 10.99
C THR A 567 -1.39 28.15 9.66
N ALA A 568 -2.57 28.75 9.66
CA ALA A 568 -3.31 29.08 8.45
C ALA A 568 -3.80 30.53 8.59
N THR A 569 -3.44 31.42 7.65
CA THR A 569 -3.67 32.87 7.77
C THR A 569 -3.88 33.54 6.41
N ASP A 570 -4.61 34.65 6.38
CA ASP A 570 -4.76 35.49 5.19
C ASP A 570 -3.61 36.49 5.01
N THR A 571 -2.89 36.83 6.09
CA THR A 571 -1.79 37.79 6.05
C THR A 571 -0.54 37.20 6.68
N TRP A 572 0.59 37.32 5.99
CA TRP A 572 1.85 36.76 6.46
C TRP A 572 2.35 37.41 7.75
N HIS A 573 2.03 38.68 7.98
CA HIS A 573 2.49 39.42 9.14
C HIS A 573 1.73 39.07 10.41
N GLU A 574 0.49 38.60 10.30
CA GLU A 574 -0.39 38.23 11.43
C GLU A 574 -0.39 36.73 11.71
N ARG A 575 0.56 35.98 11.13
CA ARG A 575 0.63 34.54 11.36
C ARG A 575 0.88 34.21 12.83
N VAL A 576 0.05 33.33 13.35
CA VAL A 576 0.22 32.77 14.69
C VAL A 576 0.41 31.27 14.55
N PHE A 577 1.54 30.76 15.03
CA PHE A 577 1.79 29.34 15.05
C PHE A 577 1.10 28.68 16.26
N GLU A 578 0.46 27.58 16.02
CA GLU A 578 -0.27 26.78 16.99
C GLU A 578 0.45 25.47 17.23
N PRO A 579 1.24 25.33 18.32
CA PRO A 579 1.94 24.11 18.63
C PRO A 579 1.05 23.11 19.34
N GLY A 580 1.28 21.81 19.07
CA GLY A 580 0.66 20.69 19.73
C GLY A 580 1.67 19.58 19.97
N ALA A 581 1.50 18.82 21.04
CA ALA A 581 2.35 17.66 21.32
C ALA A 581 1.51 16.52 21.88
N GLY A 582 2.03 15.31 21.82
CA GLY A 582 1.31 14.18 22.35
C GLY A 582 2.03 12.86 22.18
N PHE A 583 1.31 11.80 22.48
CA PHE A 583 1.77 10.43 22.37
C PHE A 583 0.66 9.54 21.85
N GLY A 584 1.02 8.33 21.39
CA GLY A 584 0.04 7.40 20.86
C GLY A 584 0.55 5.98 20.72
N ALA A 585 -0.38 5.09 20.40
CA ALA A 585 -0.12 3.69 20.05
C ALA A 585 -0.18 3.50 18.53
N ARG A 586 0.61 2.57 18.05
CA ARG A 586 0.68 2.16 16.65
C ARG A 586 0.43 0.67 16.56
N TRP A 587 -0.48 0.27 15.68
CA TRP A 587 -0.78 -1.14 15.45
C TRP A 587 -0.84 -1.44 13.96
N ARG A 588 -0.04 -2.43 13.53
CA ARG A 588 -0.11 -3.00 12.19
C ARG A 588 -1.19 -4.08 12.18
N SER A 589 -2.43 -3.65 11.94
CA SER A 589 -3.53 -4.60 11.88
C SER A 589 -3.57 -5.32 10.53
N PRO A 590 -4.23 -6.50 10.43
CA PRO A 590 -4.40 -7.21 9.16
C PRO A 590 -5.14 -6.42 8.07
N VAL A 591 -5.88 -5.37 8.47
CA VAL A 591 -6.67 -4.53 7.54
C VAL A 591 -6.03 -3.17 7.27
N GLY A 592 -4.87 -2.87 7.87
CA GLY A 592 -4.16 -1.60 7.68
C GLY A 592 -3.66 -0.98 8.98
N PRO A 593 -2.92 0.14 8.91
CA PRO A 593 -2.39 0.81 10.09
C PRO A 593 -3.50 1.42 10.95
N VAL A 594 -3.41 1.18 12.25
CA VAL A 594 -4.29 1.79 13.26
C VAL A 594 -3.44 2.66 14.18
N ASN A 595 -3.79 3.95 14.27
CA ASN A 595 -3.13 4.90 15.14
C ASN A 595 -4.12 5.44 16.17
N VAL A 596 -3.72 5.42 17.43
CA VAL A 596 -4.49 6.01 18.53
C VAL A 596 -3.59 7.03 19.21
N ASP A 597 -3.94 8.29 19.12
CA ASP A 597 -3.14 9.39 19.64
C ASP A 597 -3.91 10.20 20.68
N ILE A 598 -3.18 10.78 21.63
CA ILE A 598 -3.67 11.82 22.53
C ILE A 598 -2.80 13.05 22.28
N GLY A 599 -3.41 14.13 21.82
CA GLY A 599 -2.75 15.39 21.50
C GLY A 599 -3.20 16.50 22.43
N TYR A 600 -2.26 17.31 22.91
CA TYR A 600 -2.47 18.53 23.67
C TYR A 600 -2.15 19.74 22.81
N GLY A 601 -3.11 20.66 22.67
CA GLY A 601 -2.94 21.94 22.00
C GLY A 601 -2.52 23.01 23.01
N PHE A 602 -1.36 23.62 22.81
CA PHE A 602 -0.81 24.56 23.81
C PHE A 602 -1.58 25.89 23.88
N LYS A 603 -2.17 26.35 22.76
CA LYS A 603 -2.89 27.61 22.71
C LYS A 603 -4.31 27.48 23.25
N ASN A 604 -5.05 26.47 22.82
CA ASN A 604 -6.42 26.21 23.26
C ASN A 604 -6.49 25.48 24.61
N ARG A 605 -5.34 24.94 25.11
CA ARG A 605 -5.22 24.17 26.35
C ARG A 605 -6.17 22.98 26.42
N ASP A 606 -6.41 22.35 25.29
CA ASP A 606 -7.36 21.25 25.12
C ASP A 606 -6.62 19.93 24.86
N ILE A 607 -7.19 18.83 25.37
CA ILE A 607 -6.68 17.47 25.12
C ILE A 607 -7.66 16.77 24.19
N ARG A 608 -7.15 16.23 23.08
CA ARG A 608 -7.97 15.56 22.08
C ARG A 608 -7.47 14.16 21.76
N PRO A 609 -8.35 13.16 21.86
CA PRO A 609 -8.06 11.83 21.36
C PRO A 609 -8.25 11.77 19.82
N TYR A 610 -7.40 11.01 19.16
CA TYR A 610 -7.50 10.72 17.72
C TYR A 610 -7.40 9.22 17.50
N LEU A 611 -8.32 8.68 16.72
CA LEU A 611 -8.26 7.33 16.16
C LEU A 611 -8.23 7.45 14.64
N THR A 612 -7.22 6.88 14.04
CA THR A 612 -7.09 6.81 12.58
C THR A 612 -6.97 5.34 12.18
N LEU A 613 -7.91 4.89 11.38
CA LEU A 613 -7.88 3.57 10.75
C LEU A 613 -7.56 3.77 9.27
N GLY A 614 -6.35 3.43 8.86
CA GLY A 614 -5.97 3.42 7.46
C GLY A 614 -6.37 2.09 6.83
N ILE A 615 -7.40 2.09 5.97
CA ILE A 615 -7.70 0.96 5.11
C ILE A 615 -7.14 1.32 3.74
N ALA A 616 -6.12 0.57 3.31
CA ALA A 616 -5.62 0.67 1.95
C ALA A 616 -6.60 -0.10 1.03
N PHE A 617 -7.17 0.59 0.04
CA PHE A 617 -7.99 0.01 -1.03
C PHE A 617 -7.29 0.15 -2.37
#